data_2c7fd1a449c5ccfb80912e76c4ef538f
#
_entry.id   2c7fd1a449c5ccfb80912e76c4ef538f
#
_cell.length_a   1.000
_cell.length_b   1.000
_cell.length_c   1.000
_cell.angle_alpha   90.00
_cell.angle_beta   90.00
_cell.angle_gamma   90.00
#
_symmetry.space_group_name_H-M   'P 1'
#
loop_
_entity.id
_entity.type
_entity.pdbx_description
1 polymer ?
#
loop_
_entity_poly.entity_id
_entity_poly.type
_entity_poly.pdbx_seq_one_letter_code
_entity_poly.pdbx_strand_id
1 'polypeptide(L)'
;IGPLYHTGPLSGSRTLVAGVPVVILGRFDAETTLRAIQDYGIASSVLVPTHFVRMLALPEETRTKFDLSSLKWIAHTGAACPVDVKRAMIEWWGPVLSEAYGASEVGTTCSITSPEWLEHPGSVGRAVPPFEALIVDEEGNELPPNTEGRLYFKDATGRGVVYHND
;
A
#
# COMPACT_ATOMS: atom_id res chain seq x y z
N ILE A 1 12.85 0.48 0.74
CA ILE A 1 12.72 0.19 2.18
C ILE A 1 12.43 -1.30 2.44
N GLY A 2 11.90 -2.05 1.48
CA GLY A 2 11.72 -3.49 1.60
C GLY A 2 12.94 -4.29 1.09
N PRO A 3 13.05 -5.59 1.45
CA PRO A 3 14.12 -6.44 0.94
C PRO A 3 14.03 -6.61 -0.58
N LEU A 4 15.18 -6.71 -1.26
CA LEU A 4 15.25 -6.75 -2.73
C LEU A 4 14.59 -7.99 -3.39
N TYR A 5 14.19 -8.96 -2.60
CA TYR A 5 13.48 -10.16 -3.05
C TYR A 5 11.95 -10.08 -2.86
N HIS A 6 11.40 -8.89 -2.51
CA HIS A 6 9.96 -8.69 -2.30
C HIS A 6 9.39 -7.67 -3.30
N THR A 7 8.06 -7.49 -3.33
CA THR A 7 7.32 -6.61 -4.26
C THR A 7 7.77 -5.15 -4.27
N GLY A 8 8.25 -4.60 -3.14
CA GLY A 8 8.74 -3.22 -3.07
C GLY A 8 9.89 -2.94 -4.04
N PRO A 9 10.96 -3.74 -4.05
CA PRO A 9 12.07 -3.59 -4.99
C PRO A 9 11.73 -3.87 -6.46
N LEU A 10 10.76 -4.74 -6.72
CA LEU A 10 10.27 -4.92 -8.10
C LEU A 10 9.67 -3.63 -8.65
N SER A 11 8.95 -2.87 -7.82
CA SER A 11 8.48 -1.53 -8.17
C SER A 11 9.65 -0.57 -8.41
N GLY A 12 10.69 -0.63 -7.59
CA GLY A 12 11.91 0.16 -7.75
C GLY A 12 12.66 -0.14 -9.05
N SER A 13 12.75 -1.40 -9.46
CA SER A 13 13.40 -1.78 -10.72
C SER A 13 12.65 -1.22 -11.95
N ARG A 14 11.32 -1.27 -11.95
CA ARG A 14 10.50 -0.64 -12.99
C ARG A 14 10.72 0.88 -13.06
N THR A 15 10.85 1.52 -11.92
CA THR A 15 11.14 2.95 -11.80
C THR A 15 12.49 3.29 -12.41
N LEU A 16 13.53 2.49 -12.15
CA LEU A 16 14.86 2.64 -12.76
C LEU A 16 14.83 2.45 -14.28
N VAL A 17 14.12 1.44 -14.78
CA VAL A 17 13.94 1.21 -16.23
C VAL A 17 13.23 2.39 -16.90
N ALA A 18 12.34 3.06 -16.18
CA ALA A 18 11.69 4.30 -16.65
C ALA A 18 12.58 5.55 -16.57
N GLY A 19 13.86 5.41 -16.16
CA GLY A 19 14.81 6.52 -16.05
C GLY A 19 14.61 7.41 -14.82
N VAL A 20 13.81 6.96 -13.83
CA VAL A 20 13.56 7.72 -12.60
C VAL A 20 14.56 7.26 -11.51
N PRO A 21 15.22 8.21 -10.81
CA PRO A 21 16.15 7.88 -9.74
C PRO A 21 15.47 7.11 -8.60
N VAL A 22 16.18 6.16 -8.02
CA VAL A 22 15.73 5.38 -6.85
C VAL A 22 16.72 5.55 -5.71
N VAL A 23 16.21 5.94 -4.54
CA VAL A 23 17.00 6.01 -3.30
C VAL A 23 16.77 4.72 -2.52
N ILE A 24 17.85 3.99 -2.26
CA ILE A 24 17.82 2.74 -1.49
C ILE A 24 18.35 3.04 -0.09
N LEU A 25 17.48 2.88 0.89
CA LEU A 25 17.87 2.89 2.30
C LEU A 25 18.21 1.45 2.72
N GLY A 26 19.17 1.30 3.59
CA GLY A 26 19.54 0.00 4.14
C GLY A 26 18.43 -0.58 5.04
N ARG A 27 18.63 -0.52 6.35
CA ARG A 27 17.58 -0.89 7.32
C ARG A 27 16.59 0.28 7.50
N PHE A 28 15.29 -0.04 7.66
CA PHE A 28 14.30 0.98 7.98
C PHE A 28 14.60 1.64 9.34
N ASP A 29 14.70 2.95 9.29
CA ASP A 29 14.73 3.84 10.44
C ASP A 29 13.82 5.04 10.14
N ALA A 30 12.97 5.41 11.11
CA ALA A 30 11.91 6.40 10.88
C ALA A 30 12.49 7.79 10.57
N GLU A 31 13.44 8.28 11.39
CA GLU A 31 14.02 9.61 11.19
C GLU A 31 14.89 9.66 9.93
N THR A 32 15.69 8.61 9.66
CA THR A 32 16.48 8.50 8.44
C THR A 32 15.59 8.50 7.20
N THR A 33 14.41 7.88 7.27
CA THR A 33 13.46 7.87 6.15
C THR A 33 12.90 9.29 5.90
N LEU A 34 12.50 10.02 6.94
CA LEU A 34 12.01 11.39 6.80
C LEU A 34 13.10 12.32 6.24
N ARG A 35 14.33 12.18 6.73
CA ARG A 35 15.48 12.90 6.21
C ARG A 35 15.73 12.62 4.73
N ALA A 36 15.67 11.36 4.32
CA ALA A 36 15.84 10.99 2.92
C ALA A 36 14.74 11.56 2.02
N ILE A 37 13.49 11.64 2.50
CA ILE A 37 12.40 12.29 1.77
C ILE A 37 12.77 13.75 1.47
N GLN A 38 13.20 14.50 2.46
CA GLN A 38 13.63 15.89 2.31
C GLN A 38 14.88 16.02 1.41
N ASP A 39 15.95 15.29 1.73
CA ASP A 39 17.27 15.50 1.12
C ASP A 39 17.31 15.11 -0.36
N TYR A 40 16.49 14.12 -0.75
CA TYR A 40 16.43 13.61 -2.12
C TYR A 40 15.12 13.98 -2.86
N GLY A 41 14.23 14.74 -2.25
CA GLY A 41 12.95 15.12 -2.86
C GLY A 41 12.10 13.90 -3.26
N ILE A 42 12.00 12.91 -2.38
CA ILE A 42 11.29 11.66 -2.68
C ILE A 42 9.80 11.94 -2.94
N ALA A 43 9.33 11.58 -4.12
CA ALA A 43 7.94 11.78 -4.51
C ALA A 43 7.05 10.56 -4.21
N SER A 44 7.61 9.35 -4.23
CA SER A 44 6.83 8.12 -4.02
C SER A 44 7.61 7.04 -3.28
N SER A 45 6.88 6.19 -2.56
CA SER A 45 7.43 5.01 -1.89
C SER A 45 6.36 3.95 -1.67
N VAL A 46 6.81 2.74 -1.34
CA VAL A 46 5.95 1.67 -0.83
C VAL A 46 6.35 1.38 0.61
N LEU A 47 5.38 1.43 1.51
CA LEU A 47 5.54 1.25 2.94
C LEU A 47 4.61 0.15 3.46
N VAL A 48 4.75 -0.20 4.73
CA VAL A 48 3.83 -1.09 5.44
C VAL A 48 3.35 -0.40 6.72
N PRO A 49 2.20 -0.80 7.29
CA PRO A 49 1.63 -0.12 8.47
C PRO A 49 2.59 0.00 9.66
N THR A 50 3.48 -0.98 9.86
CA THR A 50 4.52 -0.91 10.90
C THR A 50 5.48 0.28 10.72
N HIS A 51 5.75 0.70 9.48
CA HIS A 51 6.55 1.89 9.22
C HIS A 51 5.82 3.15 9.70
N PHE A 52 4.52 3.24 9.46
CA PHE A 52 3.69 4.35 9.93
C PHE A 52 3.67 4.46 11.45
N VAL A 53 3.43 3.34 12.14
CA VAL A 53 3.47 3.28 13.61
C VAL A 53 4.81 3.80 14.15
N ARG A 54 5.93 3.37 13.57
CA ARG A 54 7.27 3.80 13.99
C ARG A 54 7.53 5.28 13.70
N MET A 55 7.03 5.82 12.61
CA MET A 55 7.14 7.24 12.27
C MET A 55 6.29 8.10 13.21
N LEU A 56 5.05 7.68 13.49
CA LEU A 56 4.15 8.38 14.43
C LEU A 56 4.66 8.34 15.87
N ALA A 57 5.45 7.32 16.23
CA ALA A 57 6.08 7.22 17.56
C ALA A 57 7.26 8.18 17.77
N LEU A 58 7.75 8.84 16.73
CA LEU A 58 8.78 9.89 16.87
C LEU A 58 8.20 11.09 17.64
N PRO A 59 9.02 11.80 18.44
CA PRO A 59 8.62 13.06 19.05
C PRO A 59 8.09 14.04 17.99
N GLU A 60 7.09 14.84 18.36
CA GLU A 60 6.47 15.80 17.44
C GLU A 60 7.49 16.79 16.85
N GLU A 61 8.39 17.29 17.69
CA GLU A 61 9.50 18.15 17.27
C GLU A 61 10.41 17.50 16.19
N THR A 62 10.54 16.17 16.21
CA THR A 62 11.29 15.44 15.18
C THR A 62 10.46 15.28 13.92
N ARG A 63 9.16 14.99 14.05
CA ARG A 63 8.25 14.81 12.91
C ARG A 63 8.07 16.07 12.09
N THR A 64 8.00 17.23 12.77
CA THR A 64 7.72 18.54 12.14
C THR A 64 8.95 19.24 11.58
N LYS A 65 10.16 18.71 11.83
CA LYS A 65 11.39 19.36 11.39
C LYS A 65 11.76 19.08 9.92
N PHE A 66 11.12 18.11 9.28
CA PHE A 66 11.43 17.70 7.90
C PHE A 66 10.42 18.27 6.91
N ASP A 67 10.91 18.75 5.77
CA ASP A 67 10.07 19.11 4.64
C ASP A 67 9.67 17.84 3.86
N LEU A 68 8.39 17.53 3.87
CA LEU A 68 7.82 16.37 3.20
C LEU A 68 6.96 16.75 1.98
N SER A 69 7.01 18.00 1.53
CA SER A 69 6.19 18.55 0.44
C SER A 69 6.43 17.89 -0.92
N SER A 70 7.55 17.20 -1.06
CA SER A 70 7.88 16.42 -2.26
C SER A 70 7.00 15.19 -2.45
N LEU A 71 6.38 14.67 -1.36
CA LEU A 71 5.55 13.47 -1.42
C LEU A 71 4.33 13.67 -2.32
N LYS A 72 4.09 12.73 -3.23
CA LYS A 72 2.95 12.72 -4.16
C LYS A 72 2.12 11.45 -4.04
N TRP A 73 2.77 10.31 -3.80
CA TRP A 73 2.08 9.03 -3.74
C TRP A 73 2.84 8.04 -2.87
N ILE A 74 2.20 7.58 -1.83
CA ILE A 74 2.73 6.58 -0.91
C ILE A 74 1.77 5.39 -0.88
N ALA A 75 2.18 4.29 -1.51
CA ALA A 75 1.45 3.05 -1.38
C ALA A 75 1.75 2.39 -0.03
N HIS A 76 0.74 1.81 0.60
CA HIS A 76 0.96 0.88 1.69
C HIS A 76 0.19 -0.42 1.45
N THR A 77 0.76 -1.53 1.90
CA THR A 77 0.26 -2.87 1.66
C THR A 77 0.85 -3.86 2.66
N GLY A 78 0.49 -5.13 2.54
CA GLY A 78 1.11 -6.24 3.27
C GLY A 78 0.49 -6.55 4.63
N ALA A 79 -0.34 -5.68 5.17
CA ALA A 79 -1.14 -5.89 6.38
C ALA A 79 -2.29 -4.88 6.45
N ALA A 80 -3.32 -5.20 7.24
CA ALA A 80 -4.36 -4.23 7.58
C ALA A 80 -3.74 -3.05 8.34
N CYS A 81 -4.08 -1.82 7.92
CA CYS A 81 -3.62 -0.62 8.60
C CYS A 81 -4.67 -0.21 9.65
N PRO A 82 -4.30 -0.06 10.94
CA PRO A 82 -5.21 0.45 11.94
C PRO A 82 -5.79 1.82 11.52
N VAL A 83 -7.09 2.01 11.76
CA VAL A 83 -7.83 3.19 11.30
C VAL A 83 -7.24 4.49 11.87
N ASP A 84 -6.89 4.50 13.15
CA ASP A 84 -6.27 5.63 13.84
C ASP A 84 -4.88 5.95 13.27
N VAL A 85 -4.07 4.94 13.00
CA VAL A 85 -2.74 5.09 12.40
C VAL A 85 -2.83 5.71 11.00
N LYS A 86 -3.71 5.18 10.14
CA LYS A 86 -3.86 5.70 8.77
C LYS A 86 -4.42 7.12 8.77
N ARG A 87 -5.38 7.42 9.63
CA ARG A 87 -5.91 8.77 9.79
C ARG A 87 -4.83 9.76 10.22
N ALA A 88 -4.05 9.43 11.25
CA ALA A 88 -2.94 10.27 11.71
C ALA A 88 -1.88 10.50 10.63
N MET A 89 -1.59 9.48 9.80
CA MET A 89 -0.68 9.64 8.68
C MET A 89 -1.23 10.56 7.58
N ILE A 90 -2.53 10.47 7.27
CA ILE A 90 -3.18 11.36 6.30
C ILE A 90 -3.20 12.81 6.83
N GLU A 91 -3.47 12.99 8.11
CA GLU A 91 -3.41 14.32 8.76
C GLU A 91 -2.01 14.94 8.70
N TRP A 92 -0.98 14.12 8.87
CA TRP A 92 0.42 14.59 8.86
C TRP A 92 0.97 14.79 7.43
N TRP A 93 0.79 13.81 6.53
CA TRP A 93 1.41 13.82 5.20
C TRP A 93 0.49 14.39 4.10
N GLY A 94 -0.76 14.64 4.42
CA GLY A 94 -1.80 14.98 3.45
C GLY A 94 -2.36 13.73 2.74
N PRO A 95 -3.24 13.92 1.75
CA PRO A 95 -3.97 12.85 1.08
C PRO A 95 -3.13 12.10 0.03
N VAL A 96 -1.89 11.79 0.36
CA VAL A 96 -0.92 11.14 -0.55
C VAL A 96 -0.87 9.62 -0.41
N LEU A 97 -1.59 9.05 0.58
CA LEU A 97 -1.58 7.61 0.79
C LEU A 97 -2.57 6.89 -0.13
N SER A 98 -2.14 5.72 -0.59
CA SER A 98 -2.98 4.76 -1.32
C SER A 98 -2.76 3.38 -0.70
N GLU A 99 -3.84 2.68 -0.36
CA GLU A 99 -3.76 1.31 0.12
C GLU A 99 -3.93 0.35 -1.05
N ALA A 100 -3.09 -0.68 -1.06
CA ALA A 100 -3.15 -1.77 -2.02
C ALA A 100 -3.38 -3.09 -1.27
N TYR A 101 -4.43 -3.80 -1.64
CA TYR A 101 -4.71 -5.16 -1.20
C TYR A 101 -4.45 -6.13 -2.35
N GLY A 102 -3.81 -7.25 -2.06
CA GLY A 102 -3.49 -8.26 -3.05
C GLY A 102 -2.50 -9.30 -2.53
N ALA A 103 -1.97 -10.10 -3.44
CA ALA A 103 -1.02 -11.16 -3.13
C ALA A 103 0.18 -11.12 -4.10
N SER A 104 1.30 -11.73 -3.71
CA SER A 104 2.51 -11.76 -4.56
C SER A 104 2.27 -12.42 -5.91
N GLU A 105 1.37 -13.41 -5.94
CA GLU A 105 1.02 -14.22 -7.11
C GLU A 105 0.27 -13.42 -8.19
N VAL A 106 -0.55 -12.47 -7.75
CA VAL A 106 -1.47 -11.73 -8.65
C VAL A 106 -1.20 -10.22 -8.66
N GLY A 107 -0.46 -9.72 -7.69
CA GLY A 107 -0.24 -8.28 -7.51
C GLY A 107 -1.39 -7.61 -6.76
N THR A 108 -1.65 -6.34 -7.08
CA THR A 108 -2.72 -5.56 -6.47
C THR A 108 -4.07 -5.93 -7.07
N THR A 109 -5.00 -6.38 -6.25
CA THR A 109 -6.37 -6.73 -6.65
C THR A 109 -7.40 -5.69 -6.23
N CYS A 110 -7.19 -4.97 -5.11
CA CYS A 110 -7.99 -3.81 -4.73
C CYS A 110 -7.09 -2.62 -4.39
N SER A 111 -7.63 -1.43 -4.54
CA SER A 111 -6.95 -0.19 -4.14
C SER A 111 -7.96 0.86 -3.67
N ILE A 112 -7.49 1.74 -2.77
CA ILE A 112 -8.25 2.88 -2.26
C ILE A 112 -7.30 4.06 -2.02
N THR A 113 -7.73 5.24 -2.43
CA THR A 113 -7.03 6.51 -2.18
C THR A 113 -7.36 7.09 -0.80
N SER A 114 -6.56 8.07 -0.33
CA SER A 114 -6.86 8.75 0.94
C SER A 114 -8.23 9.41 1.00
N PRO A 115 -8.70 10.16 -0.02
CA PRO A 115 -10.04 10.76 0.01
C PRO A 115 -11.14 9.71 0.14
N GLU A 116 -11.12 8.66 -0.69
CA GLU A 116 -12.10 7.57 -0.64
C GLU A 116 -12.06 6.83 0.70
N TRP A 117 -10.84 6.63 1.24
CA TRP A 117 -10.69 5.93 2.51
C TRP A 117 -11.25 6.74 3.69
N LEU A 118 -11.15 8.08 3.66
CA LEU A 118 -11.74 8.93 4.70
C LEU A 118 -13.27 8.83 4.74
N GLU A 119 -13.91 8.55 3.60
CA GLU A 119 -15.35 8.26 3.51
C GLU A 119 -15.68 6.83 3.96
N HIS A 120 -14.74 5.89 3.80
CA HIS A 120 -14.92 4.46 4.09
C HIS A 120 -13.75 3.90 4.93
N PRO A 121 -13.58 4.36 6.20
CA PRO A 121 -12.46 3.92 7.04
C PRO A 121 -12.45 2.40 7.25
N GLY A 122 -11.26 1.78 7.08
CA GLY A 122 -11.08 0.32 7.18
C GLY A 122 -11.29 -0.45 5.88
N SER A 123 -11.80 0.20 4.83
CA SER A 123 -11.93 -0.43 3.52
C SER A 123 -10.59 -0.55 2.81
N VAL A 124 -10.41 -1.62 2.03
CA VAL A 124 -9.30 -1.79 1.07
C VAL A 124 -9.67 -1.30 -0.35
N GLY A 125 -10.87 -0.71 -0.50
CA GLY A 125 -11.35 -0.10 -1.73
C GLY A 125 -12.03 -1.06 -2.68
N ARG A 126 -11.87 -0.80 -3.97
CA ARG A 126 -12.52 -1.52 -5.06
C ARG A 126 -11.52 -2.38 -5.81
N ALA A 127 -12.02 -3.44 -6.46
CA ALA A 127 -11.22 -4.22 -7.38
C ALA A 127 -10.66 -3.33 -8.50
N VAL A 128 -9.40 -3.57 -8.87
CA VAL A 128 -8.72 -2.86 -9.96
C VAL A 128 -8.58 -3.77 -11.17
N PRO A 129 -8.80 -3.27 -12.39
CA PRO A 129 -8.65 -4.07 -13.59
C PRO A 129 -7.27 -4.77 -13.65
N PRO A 130 -7.21 -6.03 -14.10
CA PRO A 130 -8.29 -6.81 -14.72
C PRO A 130 -9.15 -7.61 -13.74
N PHE A 131 -9.08 -7.34 -12.42
CA PHE A 131 -9.76 -8.14 -11.40
C PHE A 131 -11.20 -7.69 -11.16
N GLU A 132 -12.05 -8.67 -10.90
CA GLU A 132 -13.39 -8.52 -10.35
C GLU A 132 -13.42 -9.19 -8.98
N ALA A 133 -13.97 -8.52 -7.97
CA ALA A 133 -14.11 -9.07 -6.62
C ALA A 133 -15.49 -9.74 -6.49
N LEU A 134 -15.50 -10.95 -5.97
CA LEU A 134 -16.70 -11.74 -5.72
C LEU A 134 -16.74 -12.15 -4.25
N ILE A 135 -17.87 -11.99 -3.59
CA ILE A 135 -18.11 -12.58 -2.27
C ILE A 135 -18.99 -13.79 -2.45
N VAL A 136 -18.56 -14.94 -1.99
CA VAL A 136 -19.26 -16.20 -2.19
C VAL A 136 -19.51 -16.94 -0.87
N ASP A 137 -20.52 -17.81 -0.87
CA ASP A 137 -20.80 -18.74 0.21
C ASP A 137 -19.83 -19.94 0.21
N GLU A 138 -20.09 -20.93 1.07
CA GLU A 138 -19.26 -22.15 1.15
C GLU A 138 -19.39 -23.05 -0.08
N GLU A 139 -20.51 -22.97 -0.78
CA GLU A 139 -20.83 -23.71 -2.01
C GLU A 139 -20.30 -23.00 -3.26
N GLY A 140 -19.77 -21.76 -3.13
CA GLY A 140 -19.24 -20.97 -4.24
C GLY A 140 -20.25 -20.12 -4.98
N ASN A 141 -21.48 -19.95 -4.45
CA ASN A 141 -22.49 -19.07 -5.02
C ASN A 141 -22.21 -17.62 -4.63
N GLU A 142 -22.39 -16.68 -5.55
CA GLU A 142 -22.22 -15.26 -5.28
C GLU A 142 -23.25 -14.75 -4.29
N LEU A 143 -22.80 -14.03 -3.26
CA LEU A 143 -23.63 -13.42 -2.24
C LEU A 143 -24.01 -11.99 -2.60
N PRO A 144 -25.21 -11.53 -2.18
CA PRO A 144 -25.62 -10.16 -2.40
C PRO A 144 -24.75 -9.17 -1.61
N PRO A 145 -24.77 -7.88 -2.01
CA PRO A 145 -24.05 -6.84 -1.29
C PRO A 145 -24.39 -6.79 0.21
N ASN A 146 -23.43 -6.41 1.04
CA ASN A 146 -23.51 -6.34 2.50
C ASN A 146 -23.72 -7.70 3.19
N THR A 147 -23.35 -8.79 2.53
CA THR A 147 -23.33 -10.13 3.10
C THR A 147 -21.90 -10.58 3.30
N GLU A 148 -21.58 -11.11 4.47
CA GLU A 148 -20.26 -11.66 4.79
C GLU A 148 -20.06 -13.01 4.10
N GLY A 149 -18.89 -13.24 3.50
CA GLY A 149 -18.55 -14.47 2.81
C GLY A 149 -17.06 -14.54 2.48
N ARG A 150 -16.69 -15.51 1.65
CA ARG A 150 -15.32 -15.69 1.16
C ARG A 150 -15.06 -14.73 0.00
N LEU A 151 -13.92 -14.00 0.08
CA LEU A 151 -13.50 -13.10 -0.98
C LEU A 151 -12.71 -13.86 -2.06
N TYR A 152 -13.19 -13.78 -3.29
CA TYR A 152 -12.52 -14.29 -4.48
C TYR A 152 -12.24 -13.17 -5.46
N PHE A 153 -11.19 -13.35 -6.25
CA PHE A 153 -10.87 -12.48 -7.37
C PHE A 153 -10.87 -13.28 -8.67
N LYS A 154 -11.62 -12.78 -9.63
CA LYS A 154 -11.63 -13.29 -11.00
C LYS A 154 -10.79 -12.36 -11.86
N ASP A 155 -9.81 -12.90 -12.59
CA ASP A 155 -9.08 -12.17 -13.62
C ASP A 155 -9.89 -12.22 -14.93
N ALA A 156 -10.34 -11.05 -15.41
CA ALA A 156 -11.10 -10.93 -16.65
C ALA A 156 -10.33 -11.41 -17.90
N THR A 157 -8.99 -11.51 -17.80
CA THR A 157 -8.16 -12.07 -18.90
C THR A 157 -8.09 -13.60 -18.89
N GLY A 158 -8.71 -14.25 -17.90
CA GLY A 158 -8.72 -15.71 -17.74
C GLY A 158 -7.41 -16.30 -17.22
N ARG A 159 -6.47 -15.48 -16.75
CA ARG A 159 -5.27 -15.98 -16.08
C ARG A 159 -5.63 -16.49 -14.70
N GLY A 160 -5.22 -17.70 -14.41
CA GLY A 160 -5.30 -18.30 -13.08
C GLY A 160 -3.92 -18.48 -12.48
N VAL A 161 -3.86 -18.59 -11.17
CA VAL A 161 -2.67 -19.00 -10.43
C VAL A 161 -2.91 -20.40 -9.89
N VAL A 162 -1.99 -21.30 -10.16
CA VAL A 162 -1.99 -22.67 -9.64
C VAL A 162 -0.66 -22.87 -8.93
N TYR A 163 -0.72 -23.30 -7.69
CA TYR A 163 0.50 -23.64 -6.96
C TYR A 163 1.07 -24.96 -7.46
N HIS A 164 2.39 -25.03 -7.57
CA HIS A 164 3.05 -26.26 -7.99
C HIS A 164 2.87 -27.35 -6.92
N ASN A 165 2.34 -28.50 -7.32
CA ASN A 165 2.02 -29.65 -6.45
C ASN A 165 0.89 -29.41 -5.42
N ASP A 166 -0.03 -28.50 -5.70
CA ASP A 166 -1.25 -28.30 -4.90
C ASP A 166 -2.46 -28.91 -5.63
#